data_471b09599b6a87ffab60fd562bbecdb0
#
_entry.id   471b09599b6a87ffab60fd562bbecdb0
#
_cell.length_a   1.000
_cell.length_b   1.000
_cell.length_c   1.000
_cell.angle_alpha   90.00
_cell.angle_beta   90.00
_cell.angle_gamma   90.00
#
_symmetry.space_group_name_H-M   'P 1'
#
loop_
_entity.id
_entity.type
_entity.pdbx_description
1 polymer ?
#
loop_
_entity_poly.entity_id
_entity_poly.type
_entity_poly.pdbx_seq_one_letter_code
_entity_poly.pdbx_strand_id
1 'polypeptide(L)'
;VETYRNPPSADYLRQLLLSDYFIAIAALKEGEVVGGLTAYELKKFEQERSEIYIYDLAVAAAHRRQGIATALIQKLKEVAAASGAYVIFVQADIGDEPAIKLYTKLGDRENVLHFDIAVNSGNDNA
;
A
#
# COMPACT_ATOMS: atom_id res chain seq x y z
N VAL A 1 2.21 -7.22 -13.01
CA VAL A 1 2.09 -7.93 -11.73
C VAL A 1 3.24 -8.91 -11.60
N GLU A 2 3.95 -8.79 -10.52
CA GLU A 2 5.05 -9.69 -10.28
C GLU A 2 4.55 -11.07 -9.88
N THR A 3 5.20 -12.08 -10.42
CA THR A 3 4.96 -13.44 -10.01
C THR A 3 5.97 -13.79 -8.93
N TYR A 4 5.50 -14.13 -7.76
CA TYR A 4 6.36 -14.46 -6.65
C TYR A 4 6.89 -15.87 -6.82
N ARG A 5 8.15 -16.00 -7.21
CA ARG A 5 8.77 -17.32 -7.38
C ARG A 5 9.09 -17.95 -6.04
N ASN A 6 9.43 -17.11 -5.05
CA ASN A 6 9.77 -17.56 -3.72
C ASN A 6 8.89 -16.82 -2.73
N PRO A 7 7.68 -17.33 -2.50
CA PRO A 7 6.80 -16.66 -1.54
C PRO A 7 7.43 -16.67 -0.16
N PRO A 8 7.15 -15.65 0.66
CA PRO A 8 7.66 -15.61 2.02
C PRO A 8 7.15 -16.79 2.84
N SER A 9 7.91 -17.19 3.85
CA SER A 9 7.46 -18.24 4.75
C SER A 9 6.26 -17.78 5.56
N ALA A 10 5.51 -18.76 6.08
CA ALA A 10 4.38 -18.46 6.95
C ALA A 10 4.83 -17.72 8.20
N ASP A 11 5.99 -18.09 8.75
CA ASP A 11 6.52 -17.42 9.95
C ASP A 11 6.85 -15.96 9.68
N TYR A 12 7.46 -15.68 8.54
CA TYR A 12 7.77 -14.31 8.15
C TYR A 12 6.49 -13.46 8.07
N LEU A 13 5.48 -13.98 7.38
CA LEU A 13 4.21 -13.27 7.22
C LEU A 13 3.48 -13.10 8.55
N ARG A 14 3.55 -14.12 9.40
CA ARG A 14 2.90 -14.04 10.73
C ARG A 14 3.53 -12.94 11.56
N GLN A 15 4.86 -12.85 11.56
CA GLN A 15 5.56 -11.80 12.29
C GLN A 15 5.22 -10.42 11.75
N LEU A 16 5.14 -10.31 10.41
CA LEU A 16 4.78 -9.03 9.79
C LEU A 16 3.39 -8.59 10.20
N LEU A 17 2.42 -9.52 10.16
CA LEU A 17 1.04 -9.20 10.52
C LEU A 17 0.88 -8.84 12.00
N LEU A 18 1.79 -9.28 12.86
CA LEU A 18 1.76 -8.95 14.26
C LEU A 18 2.48 -7.64 14.58
N SER A 19 3.15 -7.06 13.58
CA SER A 19 3.88 -5.80 13.77
C SER A 19 2.92 -4.63 13.89
N ASP A 20 3.26 -3.67 14.75
CA ASP A 20 2.43 -2.49 14.98
C ASP A 20 2.34 -1.58 13.77
N TYR A 21 3.31 -1.66 12.88
CA TYR A 21 3.44 -0.72 11.76
C TYR A 21 2.90 -1.26 10.45
N PHE A 22 2.48 -2.52 10.40
CA PHE A 22 2.01 -3.13 9.16
C PHE A 22 0.50 -3.25 9.18
N ILE A 23 -0.15 -2.85 8.09
CA ILE A 23 -1.60 -2.86 7.95
C ILE A 23 -1.94 -3.72 6.75
N ALA A 24 -2.84 -4.68 6.93
CA ALA A 24 -3.36 -5.49 5.84
C ALA A 24 -4.87 -5.47 5.91
N ILE A 25 -5.51 -5.14 4.80
CA ILE A 25 -6.97 -5.08 4.70
C ILE A 25 -7.39 -5.95 3.52
N ALA A 26 -8.34 -6.83 3.74
CA ALA A 26 -8.86 -7.70 2.70
C ALA A 26 -10.31 -7.35 2.40
N ALA A 27 -10.66 -7.37 1.12
CA ALA A 27 -12.05 -7.26 0.69
C ALA A 27 -12.59 -8.65 0.42
N LEU A 28 -13.69 -8.98 1.08
CA LEU A 28 -14.32 -10.30 0.96
C LEU A 28 -15.66 -10.16 0.26
N LYS A 29 -15.95 -11.10 -0.61
CA LYS A 29 -17.23 -11.20 -1.27
C LYS A 29 -17.64 -12.66 -1.25
N GLU A 30 -18.75 -12.95 -0.58
CA GLU A 30 -19.24 -14.31 -0.42
C GLU A 30 -18.18 -15.26 0.13
N GLY A 31 -17.40 -14.76 1.08
CA GLY A 31 -16.37 -15.56 1.74
C GLY A 31 -15.05 -15.66 1.01
N GLU A 32 -14.95 -15.08 -0.18
CA GLU A 32 -13.71 -15.13 -0.96
C GLU A 32 -12.99 -13.78 -0.96
N VAL A 33 -11.67 -13.81 -0.93
CA VAL A 33 -10.86 -12.61 -1.02
C VAL A 33 -10.85 -12.12 -2.46
N VAL A 34 -11.41 -10.93 -2.69
CA VAL A 34 -11.50 -10.36 -4.04
C VAL A 34 -10.60 -9.14 -4.21
N GLY A 35 -9.98 -8.68 -3.14
CA GLY A 35 -9.06 -7.57 -3.20
C GLY A 35 -8.31 -7.42 -1.90
N GLY A 36 -7.26 -6.63 -1.92
CA GLY A 36 -6.46 -6.41 -0.71
C GLY A 36 -5.61 -5.16 -0.81
N LEU A 37 -5.24 -4.68 0.35
CA LEU A 37 -4.40 -3.51 0.49
C LEU A 37 -3.39 -3.77 1.59
N THR A 38 -2.13 -3.44 1.36
CA THR A 38 -1.13 -3.45 2.41
C THR A 38 -0.53 -2.07 2.52
N ALA A 39 -0.18 -1.68 3.74
CA ALA A 39 0.33 -0.36 4.03
C ALA A 39 1.24 -0.41 5.24
N TYR A 40 2.07 0.61 5.37
CA TYR A 40 2.97 0.76 6.49
C TYR A 40 2.71 2.08 7.19
N GLU A 41 2.68 2.06 8.50
CA GLU A 41 2.62 3.29 9.28
C GLU A 41 4.04 3.74 9.58
N LEU A 42 4.34 4.98 9.21
CA LEU A 42 5.66 5.57 9.38
C LEU A 42 5.57 6.68 10.42
N LYS A 43 6.18 6.45 11.57
CA LYS A 43 6.17 7.46 12.64
C LYS A 43 7.22 8.51 12.34
N LYS A 44 6.81 9.77 12.43
CA LYS A 44 7.71 10.87 12.16
C LYS A 44 8.51 11.20 13.42
N PHE A 45 9.79 11.52 13.23
CA PHE A 45 10.60 11.87 14.38
C PHE A 45 10.52 13.36 14.72
N GLU A 46 10.19 14.18 13.71
CA GLU A 46 10.13 15.65 13.93
C GLU A 46 8.78 16.12 14.45
N GLN A 47 7.78 15.27 14.45
CA GLN A 47 6.46 15.56 15.00
C GLN A 47 5.86 14.28 15.54
N GLU A 48 5.08 14.42 16.59
CA GLU A 48 4.46 13.23 17.21
C GLU A 48 3.20 12.86 16.45
N ARG A 49 3.40 12.36 15.25
CA ARG A 49 2.32 11.87 14.39
C ARG A 49 2.92 10.92 13.36
N SER A 50 2.06 10.23 12.62
CA SER A 50 2.51 9.28 11.61
C SER A 50 1.88 9.59 10.27
N GLU A 51 2.43 8.96 9.24
CA GLU A 51 1.83 8.91 7.92
C GLU A 51 1.73 7.45 7.49
N ILE A 52 0.79 7.14 6.62
CA ILE A 52 0.58 5.77 6.16
C ILE A 52 0.88 5.71 4.68
N TYR A 53 1.74 4.75 4.32
CA TYR A 53 2.15 4.53 2.95
C TYR A 53 1.48 3.28 2.43
N ILE A 54 0.61 3.42 1.42
CA ILE A 54 0.02 2.26 0.74
C ILE A 54 1.13 1.64 -0.11
N TYR A 55 1.49 0.41 0.21
CA TYR A 55 2.52 -0.30 -0.51
C TYR A 55 1.96 -1.11 -1.66
N ASP A 56 0.78 -1.73 -1.46
CA ASP A 56 0.18 -2.58 -2.46
C ASP A 56 -1.34 -2.46 -2.41
N LEU A 57 -1.96 -2.48 -3.56
CA LEU A 57 -3.41 -2.42 -3.68
C LEU A 57 -3.80 -3.18 -4.93
N ALA A 58 -4.59 -4.23 -4.76
CA ALA A 58 -4.98 -5.08 -5.88
C ALA A 58 -6.42 -5.52 -5.75
N VAL A 59 -7.09 -5.64 -6.88
CA VAL A 59 -8.45 -6.16 -6.96
C VAL A 59 -8.46 -7.25 -8.04
N ALA A 60 -9.08 -8.39 -7.74
CA ALA A 60 -9.17 -9.48 -8.70
C ALA A 60 -9.83 -8.99 -9.99
N ALA A 61 -9.31 -9.47 -11.14
CA ALA A 61 -9.75 -8.98 -12.44
C ALA A 61 -11.27 -9.08 -12.63
N ALA A 62 -11.87 -10.17 -12.15
CA ALA A 62 -13.30 -10.40 -12.28
C ALA A 62 -14.15 -9.44 -11.44
N HIS A 63 -13.53 -8.74 -10.50
CA HIS A 63 -14.25 -7.89 -9.54
C HIS A 63 -13.88 -6.41 -9.67
N ARG A 64 -13.22 -6.03 -10.75
CA ARG A 64 -12.85 -4.64 -10.99
C ARG A 64 -14.07 -3.82 -11.36
N ARG A 65 -13.96 -2.50 -11.21
CA ARG A 65 -15.00 -1.51 -11.49
C ARG A 65 -16.25 -1.67 -10.62
N GLN A 66 -16.07 -2.21 -9.43
CA GLN A 66 -17.16 -2.37 -8.46
C GLN A 66 -16.94 -1.51 -7.20
N GLY A 67 -15.95 -0.63 -7.23
CA GLY A 67 -15.68 0.24 -6.09
C GLY A 67 -14.90 -0.42 -4.97
N ILE A 68 -14.32 -1.60 -5.21
CA ILE A 68 -13.61 -2.34 -4.17
C ILE A 68 -12.33 -1.60 -3.74
N ALA A 69 -11.56 -1.08 -4.69
CA ALA A 69 -10.35 -0.33 -4.36
C ALA A 69 -10.68 0.90 -3.51
N THR A 70 -11.72 1.62 -3.88
CA THR A 70 -12.18 2.78 -3.11
C THR A 70 -12.60 2.37 -1.71
N ALA A 71 -13.31 1.26 -1.58
CA ALA A 71 -13.73 0.76 -0.27
C ALA A 71 -12.54 0.38 0.61
N LEU A 72 -11.51 -0.23 0.02
CA LEU A 72 -10.29 -0.58 0.75
C LEU A 72 -9.60 0.68 1.28
N ILE A 73 -9.52 1.72 0.45
CA ILE A 73 -8.90 2.97 0.87
C ILE A 73 -9.75 3.67 1.93
N GLN A 74 -11.07 3.63 1.81
CA GLN A 74 -11.96 4.21 2.82
C GLN A 74 -11.76 3.50 4.18
N LYS A 75 -11.60 2.18 4.15
CA LYS A 75 -11.31 1.44 5.38
C LYS A 75 -9.96 1.86 5.96
N LEU A 76 -8.96 2.04 5.12
CA LEU A 76 -7.65 2.49 5.58
C LEU A 76 -7.75 3.87 6.21
N LYS A 77 -8.59 4.76 5.69
CA LYS A 77 -8.80 6.07 6.30
C LYS A 77 -9.33 5.97 7.73
N GLU A 78 -10.22 5.00 7.98
CA GLU A 78 -10.70 4.76 9.35
C GLU A 78 -9.56 4.30 10.25
N VAL A 79 -8.74 3.38 9.76
CA VAL A 79 -7.58 2.89 10.51
C VAL A 79 -6.61 4.04 10.79
N ALA A 80 -6.35 4.87 9.78
CA ALA A 80 -5.45 6.00 9.90
C ALA A 80 -5.94 6.99 10.96
N ALA A 81 -7.22 7.30 10.93
CA ALA A 81 -7.79 8.21 11.91
C ALA A 81 -7.65 7.68 13.33
N ALA A 82 -7.87 6.37 13.51
CA ALA A 82 -7.75 5.75 14.83
C ALA A 82 -6.31 5.71 15.34
N SER A 83 -5.33 5.63 14.44
CA SER A 83 -3.92 5.55 14.85
C SER A 83 -3.26 6.92 14.99
N GLY A 84 -3.94 8.00 14.61
CA GLY A 84 -3.36 9.32 14.68
C GLY A 84 -2.51 9.69 13.48
N ALA A 85 -2.66 8.99 12.38
CA ALA A 85 -1.97 9.35 11.15
C ALA A 85 -2.61 10.58 10.54
N TYR A 86 -1.78 11.47 9.99
CA TYR A 86 -2.31 12.71 9.43
C TYR A 86 -2.50 12.66 7.93
N VAL A 87 -1.92 11.68 7.25
CA VAL A 87 -2.02 11.56 5.80
C VAL A 87 -1.79 10.12 5.37
N ILE A 88 -2.41 9.74 4.28
CA ILE A 88 -2.11 8.50 3.56
C ILE A 88 -1.50 8.91 2.24
N PHE A 89 -0.39 8.29 1.84
CA PHE A 89 0.17 8.58 0.54
C PHE A 89 0.43 7.28 -0.22
N VAL A 90 0.49 7.40 -1.54
CA VAL A 90 0.66 6.25 -2.43
C VAL A 90 1.36 6.74 -3.69
N GLN A 91 2.13 5.86 -4.31
CA GLN A 91 2.80 6.15 -5.56
C GLN A 91 2.14 5.36 -6.69
N ALA A 92 2.12 5.94 -7.87
CA ALA A 92 1.67 5.28 -9.08
C ALA A 92 2.71 5.49 -10.15
N ASP A 93 2.97 4.45 -10.93
CA ASP A 93 3.89 4.55 -12.05
C ASP A 93 3.29 5.42 -13.14
N ILE A 94 4.16 6.15 -13.83
CA ILE A 94 3.75 6.89 -15.01
C ILE A 94 3.22 5.89 -16.04
N GLY A 95 2.00 6.13 -16.54
CA GLY A 95 1.38 5.22 -17.48
C GLY A 95 0.40 4.23 -16.88
N ASP A 96 0.39 4.10 -15.55
CA ASP A 96 -0.61 3.27 -14.88
C ASP A 96 -1.92 4.06 -14.76
N GLU A 97 -2.64 4.16 -15.86
CA GLU A 97 -3.83 4.99 -15.94
C GLU A 97 -4.92 4.64 -14.92
N PRO A 98 -5.23 3.37 -14.70
CA PRO A 98 -6.26 3.04 -13.70
C PRO A 98 -5.90 3.51 -12.30
N ALA A 99 -4.64 3.35 -11.89
CA ALA A 99 -4.18 3.79 -10.58
C ALA A 99 -4.21 5.31 -10.48
N ILE A 100 -3.70 6.00 -11.50
CA ILE A 100 -3.68 7.45 -11.53
C ILE A 100 -5.09 8.00 -11.43
N LYS A 101 -6.02 7.40 -12.15
CA LYS A 101 -7.42 7.83 -12.15
C LYS A 101 -8.05 7.67 -10.77
N LEU A 102 -7.81 6.53 -10.14
CA LEU A 102 -8.33 6.26 -8.81
C LEU A 102 -7.80 7.27 -7.79
N TYR A 103 -6.49 7.46 -7.75
CA TYR A 103 -5.88 8.32 -6.74
C TYR A 103 -6.18 9.80 -6.98
N THR A 104 -6.35 10.19 -8.24
CA THR A 104 -6.72 11.57 -8.56
C THR A 104 -8.09 11.94 -7.98
N LYS A 105 -8.99 10.96 -7.88
CA LYS A 105 -10.30 11.21 -7.28
C LYS A 105 -10.23 11.34 -5.77
N LEU A 106 -9.22 10.75 -5.14
CA LEU A 106 -9.17 10.61 -3.69
C LEU A 106 -8.21 11.56 -3.01
N GLY A 107 -7.26 12.12 -3.76
CA GLY A 107 -6.24 12.95 -3.13
C GLY A 107 -5.61 13.95 -4.06
N ASP A 108 -4.62 14.63 -3.56
CA ASP A 108 -3.87 15.64 -4.30
C ASP A 108 -2.58 15.03 -4.85
N ARG A 109 -2.29 15.35 -6.09
CA ARG A 109 -1.13 14.78 -6.78
C ARG A 109 0.11 15.64 -6.57
N GLU A 110 1.22 14.97 -6.28
CA GLU A 110 2.55 15.57 -6.26
C GLU A 110 3.43 14.85 -7.25
N ASN A 111 4.26 15.57 -7.95
CA ASN A 111 5.21 14.97 -8.88
C ASN A 111 6.56 14.86 -8.20
N VAL A 112 7.02 13.62 -8.04
CA VAL A 112 8.29 13.34 -7.38
C VAL A 112 9.09 12.36 -8.24
N LEU A 113 10.39 12.34 -8.04
CA LEU A 113 11.25 11.35 -8.68
C LEU A 113 11.56 10.26 -7.67
N HIS A 114 11.43 9.02 -8.10
CA HIS A 114 11.71 7.85 -7.26
C HIS A 114 13.08 7.29 -7.63
N PHE A 115 13.91 7.01 -6.63
CA PHE A 115 15.24 6.42 -6.84
C PHE A 115 15.38 5.17 -6.01
N ASP A 116 15.93 4.11 -6.60
CA ASP A 116 16.29 2.89 -5.89
C ASP A 116 17.81 2.87 -5.73
N ILE A 117 18.26 2.70 -4.51
CA ILE A 117 19.70 2.61 -4.22
C ILE A 117 19.96 1.19 -3.75
N ALA A 118 20.72 0.43 -4.56
CA ALA A 118 21.00 -0.95 -4.25
C ALA A 118 21.88 -1.05 -3.00
N VAL A 119 21.51 -1.98 -2.12
CA VAL A 119 22.25 -2.16 -0.86
C VAL A 119 23.48 -3.06 -1.06
N ASN A 120 23.32 -4.12 -1.83
CA ASN A 120 24.39 -5.11 -2.05
C ASN A 120 24.74 -5.20 -3.52
N SER A 121 24.91 -4.10 -4.18
CA SER A 121 25.34 -4.16 -5.55
C SER A 121 26.85 -4.31 -5.57
N GLY A 122 27.37 -5.14 -6.41
CA GLY A 122 28.78 -5.10 -6.70
C GLY A 122 29.13 -3.85 -7.51
N ASN A 123 28.23 -2.95 -7.63
CA ASN A 123 28.39 -1.79 -8.48
C ASN A 123 28.52 -0.54 -7.64
N ASP A 124 29.75 -0.11 -7.45
CA ASP A 124 30.06 1.04 -6.64
C ASP A 124 30.35 2.27 -7.47
N ASN A 125 29.63 2.47 -8.50
CA ASN A 125 29.84 3.62 -9.36
C ASN A 125 29.28 4.88 -8.78
N ALA A 126 29.44 5.02 -7.52
CA ALA A 126 29.00 6.26 -6.88
C ALA A 126 29.93 7.40 -7.24
#